data_976c2817e1f93cb1536f1ecce8b9ed3b
#
_entry.id   976c2817e1f93cb1536f1ecce8b9ed3b
#
_cell.length_a   1.000
_cell.length_b   1.000
_cell.length_c   1.000
_cell.angle_alpha   90.00
_cell.angle_beta   90.00
_cell.angle_gamma   90.00
#
_symmetry.space_group_name_H-M   'P 1'
#
loop_
_entity.id
_entity.type
_entity.pdbx_description
1 polymer ?
#
loop_
_entity_poly.entity_id
_entity_poly.type
_entity_poly.pdbx_seq_one_letter_code
_entity_poly.pdbx_strand_id
1 'polypeptide(L)'
;MVNLLTNNRHISVLKLSNNGLGVSGGTIVADALYESAKHLKDGEKSQLRVVVCGRNRLENGSAIAWARAFAQHRGITEVSLYQNGIRMEGVRALCEGLSDCKDLEVLNLQDNTATLRGSRSVAKALPNWPHLRTLNLSDCLLKSKGGSLLFESLSMGRNKKLTTLHLQYCDLNRDALHKLGHAIEHHLSELKTLEINGNFADVDDDCISKIAASLEKWGHSEALDELDEMDPEGEEDEEDEEDEEDEEDDEDVGEKEKKDPEADDLADELAKTHIQS
;
A
#
# COMPACT_ATOMS: atom_id res chain seq x y z
N MET A 1 -22.89 14.82 -2.15
CA MET A 1 -21.98 13.71 -2.49
C MET A 1 -22.29 12.46 -1.66
N VAL A 2 -22.35 12.52 -0.33
CA VAL A 2 -22.61 11.34 0.55
C VAL A 2 -23.84 10.54 0.08
N ASN A 3 -25.02 11.16 -0.01
CA ASN A 3 -26.24 10.48 -0.47
C ASN A 3 -26.11 9.83 -1.85
N LEU A 4 -25.32 10.45 -2.75
CA LEU A 4 -25.04 9.87 -4.07
C LEU A 4 -24.21 8.60 -3.96
N LEU A 5 -23.15 8.62 -3.15
CA LEU A 5 -22.26 7.48 -2.96
C LEU A 5 -22.98 6.34 -2.23
N THR A 6 -23.69 6.64 -1.14
CA THR A 6 -24.38 5.62 -0.33
C THR A 6 -25.48 4.89 -1.10
N ASN A 7 -26.23 5.61 -1.95
CA ASN A 7 -27.43 5.06 -2.59
C ASN A 7 -27.22 4.61 -4.05
N ASN A 8 -26.06 4.89 -4.65
CA ASN A 8 -25.79 4.52 -6.04
C ASN A 8 -24.82 3.34 -6.11
N ARG A 9 -25.33 2.16 -6.39
CA ARG A 9 -24.58 0.92 -6.51
C ARG A 9 -23.87 0.74 -7.86
N HIS A 10 -24.07 1.67 -8.80
CA HIS A 10 -23.55 1.60 -10.17
C HIS A 10 -22.28 2.45 -10.38
N ILE A 11 -21.78 3.10 -9.33
CA ILE A 11 -20.53 3.85 -9.40
C ILE A 11 -19.39 2.87 -9.63
N SER A 12 -18.71 3.03 -10.75
CA SER A 12 -17.54 2.23 -11.11
C SER A 12 -16.22 3.00 -11.00
N VAL A 13 -16.25 4.33 -11.12
CA VAL A 13 -15.09 5.21 -11.08
C VAL A 13 -15.36 6.38 -10.15
N LEU A 14 -14.45 6.59 -9.20
CA LEU A 14 -14.47 7.74 -8.29
C LEU A 14 -13.13 8.47 -8.39
N LYS A 15 -13.16 9.71 -8.88
CA LYS A 15 -11.97 10.58 -8.99
C LYS A 15 -12.19 11.86 -8.20
N LEU A 16 -11.42 12.03 -7.13
CA LEU A 16 -11.56 13.12 -6.15
C LEU A 16 -10.22 13.81 -5.84
N SER A 17 -9.21 13.68 -6.70
CA SER A 17 -7.90 14.29 -6.43
C SER A 17 -8.01 15.80 -6.29
N ASN A 18 -7.19 16.36 -5.38
CA ASN A 18 -6.98 17.80 -5.22
C ASN A 18 -8.25 18.58 -4.79
N ASN A 19 -9.06 17.98 -3.90
CA ASN A 19 -10.30 18.59 -3.39
C ASN A 19 -10.18 19.10 -1.94
N GLY A 20 -9.01 18.95 -1.30
CA GLY A 20 -8.81 19.42 0.08
C GLY A 20 -9.73 18.74 1.09
N LEU A 21 -10.01 17.45 0.93
CA LEU A 21 -10.96 16.72 1.78
C LEU A 21 -10.52 16.69 3.26
N GLY A 22 -9.23 16.62 3.51
CA GLY A 22 -8.67 16.38 4.83
C GLY A 22 -9.10 15.03 5.41
N VAL A 23 -8.70 14.77 6.65
CA VAL A 23 -9.06 13.52 7.35
C VAL A 23 -10.58 13.36 7.43
N SER A 24 -11.29 14.38 7.89
CA SER A 24 -12.74 14.30 8.08
C SER A 24 -13.50 14.11 6.77
N GLY A 25 -13.19 14.87 5.72
CA GLY A 25 -13.85 14.75 4.42
C GLY A 25 -13.56 13.41 3.75
N GLY A 26 -12.31 12.94 3.83
CA GLY A 26 -11.90 11.64 3.32
C GLY A 26 -12.63 10.49 4.03
N THR A 27 -12.74 10.55 5.36
CA THR A 27 -13.49 9.56 6.16
C THR A 27 -14.96 9.53 5.78
N ILE A 28 -15.61 10.68 5.66
CA ILE A 28 -17.03 10.77 5.24
C ILE A 28 -17.25 10.12 3.87
N VAL A 29 -16.33 10.33 2.92
CA VAL A 29 -16.41 9.71 1.58
C VAL A 29 -16.23 8.20 1.68
N ALA A 30 -15.20 7.74 2.40
CA ALA A 30 -14.91 6.32 2.59
C ALA A 30 -16.07 5.59 3.29
N ASP A 31 -16.66 6.20 4.33
CA ASP A 31 -17.80 5.65 5.03
C ASP A 31 -19.04 5.54 4.12
N ALA A 32 -19.29 6.54 3.27
CA ALA A 32 -20.38 6.47 2.29
C ALA A 32 -20.18 5.33 1.27
N LEU A 33 -18.95 5.07 0.84
CA LEU A 33 -18.62 3.92 -0.01
C LEU A 33 -18.84 2.60 0.75
N TYR A 34 -18.33 2.50 1.97
CA TYR A 34 -18.53 1.32 2.82
C TYR A 34 -20.03 1.01 2.98
N GLU A 35 -20.85 2.01 3.33
CA GLU A 35 -22.30 1.86 3.46
C GLU A 35 -22.96 1.39 2.14
N SER A 36 -22.48 1.90 0.99
CA SER A 36 -23.04 1.51 -0.32
C SER A 36 -22.82 0.01 -0.64
N ALA A 37 -21.82 -0.61 -0.04
CA ALA A 37 -21.47 -2.00 -0.28
C ALA A 37 -21.93 -2.98 0.81
N LYS A 38 -22.53 -2.50 1.91
CA LYS A 38 -23.00 -3.35 3.03
C LYS A 38 -24.01 -4.43 2.63
N HIS A 39 -24.72 -4.24 1.52
CA HIS A 39 -25.67 -5.22 1.02
C HIS A 39 -25.01 -6.41 0.31
N LEU A 40 -23.71 -6.29 -0.04
CA LEU A 40 -22.98 -7.37 -0.69
C LEU A 40 -22.79 -8.53 0.28
N LYS A 41 -23.01 -9.73 -0.21
CA LYS A 41 -22.70 -10.96 0.52
C LYS A 41 -21.22 -11.21 0.53
N ASP A 42 -20.77 -12.09 1.40
CA ASP A 42 -19.37 -12.47 1.43
C ASP A 42 -18.92 -13.05 0.09
N GLY A 43 -17.80 -12.55 -0.44
CA GLY A 43 -17.26 -12.91 -1.77
C GLY A 43 -17.87 -12.16 -2.95
N GLU A 44 -18.97 -11.42 -2.80
CA GLU A 44 -19.51 -10.59 -3.88
C GLU A 44 -18.65 -9.36 -4.13
N LYS A 45 -18.49 -8.99 -5.41
CA LYS A 45 -17.77 -7.79 -5.86
C LYS A 45 -18.78 -6.69 -6.20
N SER A 46 -18.49 -5.47 -5.76
CA SER A 46 -19.26 -4.29 -6.17
C SER A 46 -18.98 -3.90 -7.63
N GLN A 47 -19.62 -2.84 -8.10
CA GLN A 47 -19.31 -2.22 -9.39
C GLN A 47 -18.11 -1.27 -9.33
N LEU A 48 -17.67 -0.83 -8.14
CA LEU A 48 -16.53 0.08 -7.97
C LEU A 48 -15.25 -0.60 -8.43
N ARG A 49 -14.54 0.05 -9.35
CA ARG A 49 -13.30 -0.43 -9.96
C ARG A 49 -12.13 0.51 -9.71
N VAL A 50 -12.36 1.81 -9.82
CA VAL A 50 -11.31 2.82 -9.82
C VAL A 50 -11.57 3.85 -8.73
N VAL A 51 -10.57 4.06 -7.88
CA VAL A 51 -10.55 5.12 -6.86
C VAL A 51 -9.27 5.93 -7.00
N VAL A 52 -9.40 7.19 -7.38
CA VAL A 52 -8.29 8.15 -7.48
C VAL A 52 -8.60 9.33 -6.56
N CYS A 53 -7.86 9.45 -5.46
CA CYS A 53 -8.09 10.48 -4.44
C CYS A 53 -6.77 11.05 -3.89
N GLY A 54 -5.82 11.38 -4.79
CA GLY A 54 -4.55 12.00 -4.45
C GLY A 54 -4.70 13.44 -3.98
N ARG A 55 -3.68 13.97 -3.26
CA ARG A 55 -3.55 15.37 -2.84
C ARG A 55 -4.74 15.90 -2.03
N ASN A 56 -5.16 15.15 -1.03
CA ASN A 56 -6.32 15.49 -0.20
C ASN A 56 -6.00 15.57 1.31
N ARG A 57 -4.76 15.30 1.74
CA ARG A 57 -4.36 15.23 3.16
C ARG A 57 -5.25 14.25 3.95
N LEU A 58 -5.34 13.02 3.43
CA LEU A 58 -6.16 11.96 4.03
C LEU A 58 -5.59 11.46 5.35
N GLU A 59 -4.27 11.44 5.48
CA GLU A 59 -3.52 10.98 6.64
C GLU A 59 -3.95 9.57 7.12
N ASN A 60 -3.40 9.07 8.21
CA ASN A 60 -3.74 7.74 8.71
C ASN A 60 -5.22 7.62 9.11
N GLY A 61 -5.78 8.68 9.71
CA GLY A 61 -7.15 8.65 10.21
C GLY A 61 -8.18 8.36 9.11
N SER A 62 -7.99 8.93 7.91
CA SER A 62 -8.87 8.63 6.77
C SER A 62 -8.48 7.34 6.06
N ALA A 63 -7.18 7.00 5.98
CA ALA A 63 -6.70 5.79 5.31
C ALA A 63 -7.34 4.51 5.87
N ILE A 64 -7.54 4.43 7.20
CA ILE A 64 -8.24 3.31 7.85
C ILE A 64 -9.68 3.17 7.37
N ALA A 65 -10.40 4.28 7.21
CA ALA A 65 -11.77 4.26 6.68
C ALA A 65 -11.81 3.80 5.21
N TRP A 66 -10.85 4.25 4.38
CA TRP A 66 -10.69 3.79 3.01
C TRP A 66 -10.40 2.30 2.93
N ALA A 67 -9.49 1.79 3.78
CA ALA A 67 -9.17 0.38 3.87
C ALA A 67 -10.41 -0.47 4.14
N ARG A 68 -11.25 -0.06 5.11
CA ARG A 68 -12.52 -0.71 5.42
C ARG A 68 -13.48 -0.71 4.22
N ALA A 69 -13.56 0.39 3.49
CA ALA A 69 -14.38 0.47 2.28
C ALA A 69 -13.85 -0.48 1.20
N PHE A 70 -12.55 -0.54 0.97
CA PHE A 70 -11.95 -1.43 -0.04
C PHE A 70 -12.17 -2.90 0.28
N ALA A 71 -12.01 -3.30 1.55
CA ALA A 71 -12.29 -4.67 2.00
C ALA A 71 -13.75 -5.11 1.70
N GLN A 72 -14.70 -4.17 1.75
CA GLN A 72 -16.10 -4.45 1.46
C GLN A 72 -16.37 -4.52 -0.05
N HIS A 73 -15.69 -3.70 -0.86
CA HIS A 73 -15.95 -3.64 -2.30
C HIS A 73 -15.35 -4.80 -3.11
N ARG A 74 -14.15 -5.26 -2.79
CA ARG A 74 -13.41 -6.42 -3.36
C ARG A 74 -13.22 -6.44 -4.89
N GLY A 75 -13.93 -5.62 -5.64
CA GLY A 75 -13.86 -5.58 -7.10
C GLY A 75 -12.92 -4.49 -7.66
N ILE A 76 -12.11 -3.88 -6.82
CA ILE A 76 -11.27 -2.74 -7.17
C ILE A 76 -10.10 -3.19 -8.02
N THR A 77 -9.86 -2.46 -9.11
CA THR A 77 -8.76 -2.69 -10.04
C THR A 77 -7.71 -1.57 -9.98
N GLU A 78 -8.08 -0.37 -9.52
CA GLU A 78 -7.16 0.76 -9.41
C GLU A 78 -7.40 1.54 -8.12
N VAL A 79 -6.32 1.73 -7.34
CA VAL A 79 -6.26 2.64 -6.20
C VAL A 79 -5.10 3.59 -6.38
N SER A 80 -5.38 4.90 -6.33
CA SER A 80 -4.37 5.94 -6.42
C SER A 80 -4.62 7.00 -5.34
N LEU A 81 -3.81 6.93 -4.27
CA LEU A 81 -3.88 7.78 -3.07
C LEU A 81 -2.58 8.58 -2.87
N TYR A 82 -1.94 8.99 -3.97
CA TYR A 82 -0.68 9.72 -3.94
C TYR A 82 -0.80 11.02 -3.16
N GLN A 83 0.30 11.43 -2.51
CA GLN A 83 0.48 12.73 -1.84
C GLN A 83 -0.65 13.04 -0.83
N ASN A 84 -0.84 12.15 0.12
CA ASN A 84 -1.91 12.28 1.13
C ASN A 84 -1.40 12.39 2.57
N GLY A 85 -0.09 12.29 2.82
CA GLY A 85 0.49 12.26 4.17
C GLY A 85 0.10 11.00 4.94
N ILE A 86 -0.13 9.90 4.23
CA ILE A 86 -0.41 8.59 4.82
C ILE A 86 0.92 8.01 5.31
N ARG A 87 0.98 7.62 6.57
CA ARG A 87 2.14 6.99 7.18
C ARG A 87 1.98 5.48 7.26
N MET A 88 2.99 4.82 7.83
CA MET A 88 3.11 3.35 7.90
C MET A 88 1.84 2.63 8.38
N GLU A 89 1.12 3.14 9.41
CA GLU A 89 -0.11 2.49 9.90
C GLU A 89 -1.25 2.58 8.89
N GLY A 90 -1.35 3.73 8.20
CA GLY A 90 -2.32 3.93 7.12
C GLY A 90 -2.00 3.06 5.91
N VAL A 91 -0.71 2.94 5.53
CA VAL A 91 -0.26 2.03 4.46
C VAL A 91 -0.58 0.58 4.82
N ARG A 92 -0.31 0.15 6.07
CA ARG A 92 -0.67 -1.19 6.56
C ARG A 92 -2.16 -1.44 6.43
N ALA A 93 -2.99 -0.54 6.93
CA ALA A 93 -4.44 -0.67 6.85
C ALA A 93 -4.93 -0.78 5.40
N LEU A 94 -4.39 0.03 4.48
CA LEU A 94 -4.73 -0.04 3.05
C LEU A 94 -4.34 -1.38 2.43
N CYS A 95 -3.15 -1.92 2.73
CA CYS A 95 -2.71 -3.23 2.27
C CYS A 95 -3.63 -4.35 2.78
N GLU A 96 -4.02 -4.31 4.04
CA GLU A 96 -4.97 -5.25 4.64
C GLU A 96 -6.35 -5.15 3.96
N GLY A 97 -6.88 -3.93 3.80
CA GLY A 97 -8.17 -3.69 3.15
C GLY A 97 -8.22 -4.09 1.67
N LEU A 98 -7.09 -4.02 0.96
CA LEU A 98 -6.97 -4.42 -0.43
C LEU A 98 -6.60 -5.91 -0.61
N SER A 99 -6.35 -6.65 0.47
CA SER A 99 -5.86 -8.05 0.38
C SER A 99 -6.80 -8.97 -0.40
N ASP A 100 -8.10 -8.70 -0.37
CA ASP A 100 -9.13 -9.45 -1.11
C ASP A 100 -9.48 -8.85 -2.48
N CYS A 101 -8.86 -7.73 -2.88
CA CYS A 101 -9.00 -7.15 -4.21
C CYS A 101 -8.08 -7.86 -5.21
N LYS A 102 -8.37 -9.14 -5.50
CA LYS A 102 -7.52 -10.00 -6.35
C LYS A 102 -7.36 -9.50 -7.79
N ASP A 103 -8.27 -8.63 -8.24
CA ASP A 103 -8.24 -8.00 -9.57
C ASP A 103 -7.45 -6.68 -9.59
N LEU A 104 -6.74 -6.31 -8.50
CA LEU A 104 -5.98 -5.06 -8.45
C LEU A 104 -4.88 -5.06 -9.53
N GLU A 105 -4.94 -4.04 -10.39
CA GLU A 105 -3.99 -3.82 -11.49
C GLU A 105 -3.09 -2.61 -11.24
N VAL A 106 -3.58 -1.59 -10.53
CA VAL A 106 -2.84 -0.36 -10.26
C VAL A 106 -2.91 0.00 -8.77
N LEU A 107 -1.74 0.11 -8.14
CA LEU A 107 -1.57 0.70 -6.81
C LEU A 107 -0.59 1.86 -6.90
N ASN A 108 -1.06 3.07 -6.57
CA ASN A 108 -0.24 4.26 -6.50
C ASN A 108 -0.37 4.91 -5.12
N LEU A 109 0.72 4.84 -4.35
CA LEU A 109 0.87 5.45 -3.02
C LEU A 109 2.01 6.50 -2.99
N GLN A 110 2.46 6.98 -4.15
CA GLN A 110 3.53 7.96 -4.29
C GLN A 110 3.39 9.11 -3.28
N ASP A 111 4.53 9.62 -2.79
CA ASP A 111 4.62 10.76 -1.88
C ASP A 111 3.73 10.56 -0.63
N ASN A 112 3.97 9.43 0.04
CA ASN A 112 3.47 9.07 1.36
C ASN A 112 4.63 8.52 2.19
N THR A 113 4.44 8.24 3.47
CA THR A 113 5.52 7.80 4.36
C THR A 113 5.33 6.33 4.73
N ALA A 114 5.83 5.41 3.91
CA ALA A 114 5.71 3.98 4.16
C ALA A 114 6.70 3.51 5.23
N THR A 115 7.95 3.97 5.17
CA THR A 115 9.08 3.50 5.98
C THR A 115 9.24 1.97 5.94
N LEU A 116 10.05 1.37 6.81
CA LEU A 116 10.23 -0.08 6.87
C LEU A 116 8.92 -0.82 7.17
N ARG A 117 8.11 -0.34 8.12
CA ARG A 117 6.85 -1.00 8.53
C ARG A 117 5.79 -1.01 7.42
N GLY A 118 5.62 0.12 6.73
CA GLY A 118 4.71 0.20 5.59
C GLY A 118 5.20 -0.65 4.40
N SER A 119 6.50 -0.62 4.11
CA SER A 119 7.13 -1.45 3.07
C SER A 119 6.93 -2.94 3.32
N ARG A 120 7.09 -3.40 4.58
CA ARG A 120 6.79 -4.77 5.00
C ARG A 120 5.33 -5.13 4.72
N SER A 121 4.41 -4.21 4.99
CA SER A 121 2.97 -4.42 4.75
C SER A 121 2.66 -4.55 3.25
N VAL A 122 3.28 -3.71 2.40
CA VAL A 122 3.18 -3.82 0.94
C VAL A 122 3.76 -5.15 0.47
N ALA A 123 4.97 -5.53 0.94
CA ALA A 123 5.63 -6.78 0.58
C ALA A 123 4.76 -8.01 0.95
N LYS A 124 4.14 -8.02 2.14
CA LYS A 124 3.20 -9.08 2.56
C LYS A 124 1.93 -9.14 1.70
N ALA A 125 1.47 -8.00 1.18
CA ALA A 125 0.24 -7.91 0.39
C ALA A 125 0.43 -8.25 -1.10
N LEU A 126 1.61 -7.99 -1.69
CA LEU A 126 1.92 -8.21 -3.10
C LEU A 126 1.49 -9.58 -3.64
N PRO A 127 1.71 -10.72 -2.94
CA PRO A 127 1.26 -12.03 -3.43
C PRO A 127 -0.25 -12.15 -3.62
N ASN A 128 -1.04 -11.28 -2.98
CA ASN A 128 -2.49 -11.23 -3.12
C ASN A 128 -2.97 -10.55 -4.40
N TRP A 129 -2.10 -9.86 -5.12
CA TRP A 129 -2.41 -9.07 -6.31
C TRP A 129 -1.76 -9.64 -7.58
N PRO A 130 -2.17 -10.84 -8.04
CA PRO A 130 -1.53 -11.52 -9.18
C PRO A 130 -1.77 -10.81 -10.52
N HIS A 131 -2.65 -9.82 -10.56
CA HIS A 131 -2.95 -9.01 -11.74
C HIS A 131 -2.30 -7.62 -11.71
N LEU A 132 -1.49 -7.32 -10.68
CA LEU A 132 -0.83 -6.02 -10.55
C LEU A 132 0.06 -5.75 -11.77
N ARG A 133 -0.18 -4.59 -12.41
CA ARG A 133 0.54 -4.09 -13.58
C ARG A 133 1.37 -2.86 -13.26
N THR A 134 0.87 -2.01 -12.37
CA THR A 134 1.53 -0.77 -11.98
C THR A 134 1.62 -0.70 -10.46
N LEU A 135 2.84 -0.54 -9.96
CA LEU A 135 3.14 -0.22 -8.57
C LEU A 135 3.95 1.07 -8.53
N ASN A 136 3.42 2.09 -7.87
CA ASN A 136 4.12 3.35 -7.65
C ASN A 136 4.26 3.62 -6.15
N LEU A 137 5.50 3.58 -5.68
CA LEU A 137 5.93 3.88 -4.32
C LEU A 137 7.02 4.96 -4.29
N SER A 138 7.18 5.73 -5.39
CA SER A 138 8.16 6.83 -5.44
C SER A 138 7.93 7.79 -4.27
N ASP A 139 9.02 8.31 -3.70
CA ASP A 139 8.97 9.28 -2.60
C ASP A 139 8.20 8.75 -1.38
N CYS A 140 8.44 7.47 -1.03
CA CYS A 140 7.75 6.80 0.08
C CYS A 140 8.68 6.44 1.26
N LEU A 141 9.94 6.87 1.25
CA LEU A 141 10.93 6.61 2.30
C LEU A 141 11.03 5.09 2.61
N LEU A 142 11.14 4.26 1.57
CA LEU A 142 11.21 2.80 1.74
C LEU A 142 12.46 2.37 2.49
N LYS A 143 13.56 3.10 2.27
CA LYS A 143 14.91 2.79 2.70
C LYS A 143 15.37 1.40 2.22
N SER A 144 16.61 1.06 2.45
CA SER A 144 17.19 -0.18 1.90
C SER A 144 16.59 -1.45 2.47
N LYS A 145 16.27 -1.47 3.77
CA LYS A 145 15.62 -2.63 4.40
C LYS A 145 14.20 -2.84 3.84
N GLY A 146 13.40 -1.77 3.72
CA GLY A 146 12.05 -1.84 3.17
C GLY A 146 12.01 -2.20 1.69
N GLY A 147 12.92 -1.62 0.88
CA GLY A 147 13.11 -2.00 -0.52
C GLY A 147 13.50 -3.47 -0.68
N SER A 148 14.42 -3.96 0.16
CA SER A 148 14.83 -5.36 0.16
C SER A 148 13.66 -6.31 0.38
N LEU A 149 12.79 -6.05 1.37
CA LEU A 149 11.59 -6.85 1.62
C LEU A 149 10.63 -6.85 0.42
N LEU A 150 10.45 -5.69 -0.21
CA LEU A 150 9.63 -5.55 -1.41
C LEU A 150 10.16 -6.43 -2.55
N PHE A 151 11.48 -6.37 -2.82
CA PHE A 151 12.10 -7.12 -3.91
C PHE A 151 12.16 -8.63 -3.63
N GLU A 152 12.32 -9.04 -2.38
CA GLU A 152 12.18 -10.44 -1.96
C GLU A 152 10.76 -10.96 -2.24
N SER A 153 9.73 -10.16 -1.97
CA SER A 153 8.35 -10.52 -2.29
C SER A 153 8.12 -10.61 -3.81
N LEU A 154 8.64 -9.68 -4.59
CA LEU A 154 8.58 -9.75 -6.07
C LEU A 154 9.31 -10.98 -6.61
N SER A 155 10.42 -11.38 -5.97
CA SER A 155 11.18 -12.59 -6.32
C SER A 155 10.44 -13.89 -6.03
N MET A 156 9.31 -13.88 -5.31
CA MET A 156 8.40 -15.03 -5.21
C MET A 156 7.67 -15.32 -6.53
N GLY A 157 7.74 -14.43 -7.51
CA GLY A 157 7.17 -14.62 -8.85
C GLY A 157 5.65 -14.62 -8.89
N ARG A 158 4.99 -13.95 -7.96
CA ARG A 158 3.51 -13.85 -7.93
C ARG A 158 2.98 -12.71 -8.79
N ASN A 159 3.80 -11.67 -9.05
CA ASN A 159 3.41 -10.44 -9.75
C ASN A 159 3.98 -10.38 -11.19
N LYS A 160 3.90 -11.50 -11.93
CA LYS A 160 4.48 -11.64 -13.29
C LYS A 160 3.92 -10.67 -14.33
N LYS A 161 2.77 -10.03 -14.04
CA LYS A 161 2.12 -9.06 -14.93
C LYS A 161 2.57 -7.62 -14.68
N LEU A 162 3.54 -7.41 -13.77
CA LEU A 162 4.04 -6.07 -13.48
C LEU A 162 4.74 -5.50 -14.72
N THR A 163 4.20 -4.40 -15.25
CA THR A 163 4.71 -3.69 -16.42
C THR A 163 5.36 -2.37 -16.08
N THR A 164 5.00 -1.81 -14.92
CA THR A 164 5.43 -0.48 -14.50
C THR A 164 5.74 -0.48 -13.01
N LEU A 165 6.97 -0.08 -12.66
CA LEU A 165 7.45 0.02 -11.29
C LEU A 165 8.15 1.37 -11.10
N HIS A 166 7.60 2.21 -10.21
CA HIS A 166 8.15 3.52 -9.87
C HIS A 166 8.64 3.51 -8.42
N LEU A 167 9.92 3.78 -8.24
CA LEU A 167 10.66 3.74 -6.97
C LEU A 167 11.67 4.90 -6.88
N GLN A 168 11.36 6.05 -7.50
CA GLN A 168 12.22 7.22 -7.43
C GLN A 168 12.25 7.77 -6.00
N TYR A 169 13.38 8.30 -5.56
CA TYR A 169 13.56 8.95 -4.25
C TYR A 169 13.08 8.08 -3.07
N CYS A 170 13.51 6.84 -3.06
CA CYS A 170 13.10 5.85 -2.04
C CYS A 170 14.22 5.47 -1.05
N ASP A 171 15.39 6.13 -1.10
CA ASP A 171 16.56 5.88 -0.27
C ASP A 171 17.07 4.43 -0.37
N LEU A 172 17.00 3.85 -1.58
CA LEU A 172 17.46 2.49 -1.85
C LEU A 172 18.97 2.46 -2.08
N ASN A 173 19.69 1.66 -1.31
CA ASN A 173 21.12 1.46 -1.50
C ASN A 173 21.43 0.39 -2.56
N ARG A 174 22.72 0.21 -2.83
CA ARG A 174 23.25 -0.76 -3.81
C ARG A 174 22.75 -2.18 -3.58
N ASP A 175 22.70 -2.63 -2.32
CA ASP A 175 22.26 -4.00 -1.98
C ASP A 175 20.78 -4.23 -2.29
N ALA A 176 19.93 -3.26 -1.97
CA ALA A 176 18.52 -3.31 -2.33
C ALA A 176 18.33 -3.31 -3.86
N LEU A 177 19.06 -2.45 -4.59
CA LEU A 177 19.02 -2.41 -6.05
C LEU A 177 19.54 -3.69 -6.70
N HIS A 178 20.53 -4.37 -6.12
CA HIS A 178 20.94 -5.71 -6.56
C HIS A 178 19.82 -6.75 -6.45
N LYS A 179 19.04 -6.72 -5.34
CA LYS A 179 17.86 -7.59 -5.18
C LYS A 179 16.77 -7.28 -6.21
N LEU A 180 16.57 -5.98 -6.55
CA LEU A 180 15.68 -5.60 -7.63
C LEU A 180 16.13 -6.19 -8.97
N GLY A 181 17.42 -6.08 -9.32
CA GLY A 181 17.98 -6.68 -10.51
C GLY A 181 17.73 -8.18 -10.57
N HIS A 182 17.89 -8.90 -9.46
CA HIS A 182 17.58 -10.33 -9.37
C HIS A 182 16.08 -10.61 -9.59
N ALA A 183 15.18 -9.83 -8.98
CA ALA A 183 13.73 -9.99 -9.17
C ALA A 183 13.34 -9.79 -10.65
N ILE A 184 13.91 -8.78 -11.32
CA ILE A 184 13.69 -8.51 -12.75
C ILE A 184 14.17 -9.69 -13.58
N GLU A 185 15.41 -10.15 -13.36
CA GLU A 185 16.02 -11.23 -14.14
C GLU A 185 15.19 -12.52 -14.18
N HIS A 186 14.48 -12.84 -13.08
CA HIS A 186 13.84 -14.14 -12.92
C HIS A 186 12.31 -14.10 -13.00
N HIS A 187 11.69 -12.96 -12.67
CA HIS A 187 10.25 -12.95 -12.41
C HIS A 187 9.47 -11.81 -13.06
N LEU A 188 10.13 -10.73 -13.51
CA LEU A 188 9.44 -9.53 -14.02
C LEU A 188 9.66 -9.35 -15.54
N SER A 189 9.38 -10.40 -16.29
CA SER A 189 9.60 -10.43 -17.76
C SER A 189 8.73 -9.44 -18.56
N GLU A 190 7.67 -8.89 -17.96
CA GLU A 190 6.78 -7.92 -18.62
C GLU A 190 7.11 -6.47 -18.22
N LEU A 191 8.17 -6.22 -17.42
CA LEU A 191 8.51 -4.89 -16.93
C LEU A 191 9.03 -3.98 -18.07
N LYS A 192 8.27 -2.94 -18.40
CA LYS A 192 8.50 -2.02 -19.52
C LYS A 192 8.79 -0.59 -19.09
N THR A 193 8.57 -0.28 -17.83
CA THR A 193 8.88 1.01 -17.23
C THR A 193 9.40 0.77 -15.83
N LEU A 194 10.62 1.21 -15.59
CA LEU A 194 11.29 1.16 -14.29
C LEU A 194 11.89 2.54 -14.01
N GLU A 195 11.38 3.19 -12.97
CA GLU A 195 11.89 4.49 -12.52
C GLU A 195 12.53 4.31 -11.15
N ILE A 196 13.85 4.52 -11.08
CA ILE A 196 14.66 4.38 -9.84
C ILE A 196 15.59 5.58 -9.59
N ASN A 197 15.41 6.68 -10.34
CA ASN A 197 16.24 7.87 -10.15
C ASN A 197 16.14 8.42 -8.72
N GLY A 198 17.18 9.09 -8.23
CA GLY A 198 17.23 9.67 -6.88
C GLY A 198 17.44 8.66 -5.75
N ASN A 199 18.00 7.47 -6.03
CA ASN A 199 18.38 6.48 -5.01
C ASN A 199 19.91 6.46 -4.79
N PHE A 200 20.37 5.74 -3.77
CA PHE A 200 21.75 5.74 -3.26
C PHE A 200 22.66 4.77 -4.02
N ALA A 201 22.96 5.10 -5.26
CA ALA A 201 23.91 4.35 -6.11
C ALA A 201 24.52 5.28 -7.16
N ASP A 202 25.68 4.87 -7.71
CA ASP A 202 26.25 5.47 -8.92
C ASP A 202 25.68 4.78 -10.18
N VAL A 203 25.58 5.53 -11.27
CA VAL A 203 25.13 4.99 -12.56
C VAL A 203 26.05 3.88 -13.09
N ASP A 204 27.32 3.89 -12.69
CA ASP A 204 28.34 2.92 -13.07
C ASP A 204 28.41 1.73 -12.09
N ASP A 205 27.58 1.68 -11.06
CA ASP A 205 27.57 0.60 -10.07
C ASP A 205 27.07 -0.73 -10.68
N ASP A 206 27.59 -1.83 -10.14
CA ASP A 206 27.23 -3.20 -10.57
C ASP A 206 25.73 -3.49 -10.45
N CYS A 207 25.05 -2.90 -9.46
CA CYS A 207 23.60 -3.06 -9.30
C CYS A 207 22.82 -2.46 -10.47
N ILE A 208 23.24 -1.29 -10.98
CA ILE A 208 22.62 -0.64 -12.13
C ILE A 208 22.89 -1.44 -13.40
N SER A 209 24.15 -1.86 -13.62
CA SER A 209 24.54 -2.74 -14.72
C SER A 209 23.73 -4.05 -14.70
N LYS A 210 23.49 -4.63 -13.52
CA LYS A 210 22.67 -5.83 -13.34
C LYS A 210 21.22 -5.60 -13.72
N ILE A 211 20.63 -4.48 -13.30
CA ILE A 211 19.25 -4.10 -13.65
C ILE A 211 19.12 -3.95 -15.17
N ALA A 212 20.03 -3.19 -15.81
CA ALA A 212 20.01 -2.95 -17.26
C ALA A 212 20.12 -4.28 -18.04
N ALA A 213 21.09 -5.15 -17.68
CA ALA A 213 21.25 -6.45 -18.31
C ALA A 213 20.02 -7.36 -18.11
N SER A 214 19.34 -7.28 -16.95
CA SER A 214 18.13 -8.05 -16.67
C SER A 214 16.94 -7.59 -17.51
N LEU A 215 16.80 -6.28 -17.73
CA LEU A 215 15.80 -5.71 -18.61
C LEU A 215 16.07 -6.06 -20.08
N GLU A 216 17.35 -5.96 -20.53
CA GLU A 216 17.76 -6.36 -21.88
C GLU A 216 17.47 -7.82 -22.18
N LYS A 217 17.70 -8.73 -21.22
CA LYS A 217 17.38 -10.15 -21.31
C LYS A 217 15.92 -10.40 -21.72
N TRP A 218 15.01 -9.54 -21.28
CA TRP A 218 13.57 -9.61 -21.59
C TRP A 218 13.18 -8.75 -22.80
N GLY A 219 14.13 -8.07 -23.46
CA GLY A 219 13.90 -7.19 -24.60
C GLY A 219 13.32 -5.83 -24.23
N HIS A 220 13.58 -5.36 -23.02
CA HIS A 220 13.07 -4.08 -22.48
C HIS A 220 14.22 -3.13 -22.10
N SER A 221 15.26 -3.00 -22.95
CA SER A 221 16.41 -2.13 -22.72
C SER A 221 16.06 -0.66 -22.50
N GLU A 222 14.93 -0.20 -23.05
CA GLU A 222 14.42 1.17 -22.91
C GLU A 222 13.54 1.37 -21.67
N ALA A 223 13.44 0.37 -20.79
CA ALA A 223 12.52 0.41 -19.66
C ALA A 223 13.03 1.25 -18.48
N LEU A 224 14.36 1.40 -18.35
CA LEU A 224 15.00 2.14 -17.28
C LEU A 224 14.95 3.65 -17.57
N ASP A 225 14.57 4.44 -16.57
CA ASP A 225 14.57 5.90 -16.64
C ASP A 225 15.98 6.51 -16.73
N GLU A 226 16.05 7.80 -16.99
CA GLU A 226 17.32 8.56 -16.90
C GLU A 226 17.75 8.63 -15.44
N LEU A 227 19.05 8.35 -15.17
CA LEU A 227 19.61 8.24 -13.83
C LEU A 227 20.52 9.43 -13.50
N ASP A 228 20.05 10.64 -13.79
CA ASP A 228 20.82 11.89 -13.66
C ASP A 228 20.76 12.52 -12.25
N GLU A 229 19.90 12.03 -11.39
CA GLU A 229 19.72 12.48 -10.00
C GLU A 229 20.06 11.38 -8.97
N MET A 230 20.81 10.34 -9.35
CA MET A 230 21.29 9.33 -8.40
C MET A 230 22.26 9.96 -7.39
N ASP A 231 22.23 9.48 -6.14
CA ASP A 231 23.06 9.96 -5.04
C ASP A 231 23.99 8.84 -4.52
N PRO A 232 25.22 8.71 -5.07
CA PRO A 232 26.15 7.67 -4.65
C PRO A 232 26.74 7.88 -3.25
N GLU A 233 26.63 9.10 -2.70
CA GLU A 233 27.09 9.47 -1.35
C GLU A 233 25.94 9.49 -0.32
N GLY A 234 24.73 9.19 -0.75
CA GLY A 234 23.56 9.12 0.11
C GLY A 234 23.74 8.07 1.21
N GLU A 235 23.48 8.47 2.44
CA GLU A 235 23.56 7.63 3.63
C GLU A 235 22.16 7.40 4.20
N GLU A 236 21.91 6.20 4.72
CA GLU A 236 20.71 5.91 5.48
C GLU A 236 20.84 6.56 6.86
N ASP A 237 19.81 7.30 7.28
CA ASP A 237 19.74 7.84 8.63
C ASP A 237 19.72 6.70 9.67
N GLU A 238 20.44 6.87 10.80
CA GLU A 238 20.52 5.90 11.90
C GLU A 238 19.17 5.60 12.59
N GLU A 239 18.09 6.27 12.20
CA GLU A 239 16.72 6.06 12.72
C GLU A 239 16.14 4.65 12.44
N ASP A 240 16.85 3.84 11.62
CA ASP A 240 16.40 2.46 11.32
C ASP A 240 16.45 1.52 12.54
N GLU A 241 17.22 1.85 13.60
CA GLU A 241 17.30 1.03 14.81
C GLU A 241 16.07 1.20 15.73
N GLU A 242 15.45 2.40 15.76
CA GLU A 242 14.24 2.64 16.58
C GLU A 242 13.01 1.91 16.03
N ASP A 243 12.93 1.68 14.71
CA ASP A 243 11.84 0.91 14.09
C ASP A 243 11.91 -0.60 14.42
N GLU A 244 13.08 -1.14 14.88
CA GLU A 244 13.23 -2.55 15.26
C GLU A 244 12.84 -2.81 16.72
N GLU A 245 13.11 -1.87 17.65
CA GLU A 245 12.77 -2.03 19.09
C GLU A 245 11.24 -2.03 19.33
N ASP A 246 10.49 -1.27 18.53
CA ASP A 246 9.02 -1.27 18.60
C ASP A 246 8.36 -2.55 18.02
N GLU A 247 9.10 -3.41 17.30
CA GLU A 247 8.54 -4.65 16.72
C GLU A 247 8.42 -5.80 17.72
N GLU A 248 9.25 -5.86 18.76
CA GLU A 248 9.16 -6.87 19.80
C GLU A 248 7.89 -6.69 20.67
N ASP A 249 7.38 -5.44 20.76
CA ASP A 249 6.16 -5.15 21.52
C ASP A 249 4.86 -5.48 20.74
N ASP A 250 4.87 -5.49 19.40
CA ASP A 250 3.67 -5.77 18.60
C ASP A 250 3.40 -7.27 18.38
N GLU A 251 4.39 -8.17 18.53
CA GLU A 251 4.17 -9.62 18.42
C GLU A 251 3.55 -10.24 19.68
N ASP A 252 3.62 -9.60 20.85
CA ASP A 252 3.06 -10.12 22.13
C ASP A 252 1.61 -9.70 22.43
N VAL A 253 0.96 -8.93 21.56
CA VAL A 253 -0.45 -8.51 21.73
C VAL A 253 -1.45 -9.47 21.05
N GLY A 254 -0.99 -10.57 20.45
CA GLY A 254 -1.79 -11.55 19.69
C GLY A 254 -2.59 -12.57 20.50
N GLU A 255 -2.42 -12.69 21.82
CA GLU A 255 -3.16 -13.66 22.63
C GLU A 255 -3.35 -13.21 24.10
N LYS A 256 -4.22 -12.25 24.35
CA LYS A 256 -4.92 -12.15 25.65
C LYS A 256 -6.18 -11.30 25.47
N GLU A 257 -7.29 -11.93 25.11
CA GLU A 257 -8.61 -11.43 25.49
C GLU A 257 -8.67 -11.37 27.03
N LYS A 258 -8.35 -10.23 27.60
CA LYS A 258 -8.73 -9.92 28.98
C LYS A 258 -10.23 -9.63 28.98
N LYS A 259 -11.02 -10.59 29.43
CA LYS A 259 -12.38 -10.33 29.88
C LYS A 259 -12.31 -9.24 30.95
N ASP A 260 -12.94 -8.13 30.66
CA ASP A 260 -13.10 -7.02 31.58
C ASP A 260 -14.19 -7.39 32.59
N PRO A 261 -13.88 -7.57 33.88
CA PRO A 261 -14.86 -8.04 34.87
C PRO A 261 -15.94 -7.00 35.21
N GLU A 262 -15.81 -5.75 34.77
CA GLU A 262 -16.80 -4.70 35.03
C GLU A 262 -17.93 -4.65 33.94
N ALA A 263 -17.80 -5.35 32.82
CA ALA A 263 -18.84 -5.37 31.79
C ALA A 263 -19.97 -6.38 32.10
N ASP A 264 -19.69 -7.43 32.87
CA ASP A 264 -20.68 -8.43 33.26
C ASP A 264 -21.61 -7.94 34.41
N ASP A 265 -21.14 -7.06 35.31
CA ASP A 265 -21.96 -6.49 36.38
C ASP A 265 -23.01 -5.48 35.91
N LEU A 266 -22.73 -4.74 34.83
CA LEU A 266 -23.69 -3.79 34.26
C LEU A 266 -24.85 -4.47 33.50
N ALA A 267 -24.59 -5.61 32.87
CA ALA A 267 -25.61 -6.38 32.16
C ALA A 267 -26.62 -7.03 33.13
N ASP A 268 -26.16 -7.45 34.32
CA ASP A 268 -27.02 -8.06 35.36
C ASP A 268 -27.87 -7.02 36.11
N GLU A 269 -27.43 -5.78 36.28
CA GLU A 269 -28.24 -4.70 36.87
C GLU A 269 -29.35 -4.19 35.92
N LEU A 270 -29.11 -4.14 34.63
CA LEU A 270 -30.12 -3.76 33.63
C LEU A 270 -31.22 -4.81 33.43
N ALA A 271 -30.89 -6.10 33.64
CA ALA A 271 -31.89 -7.17 33.58
C ALA A 271 -32.84 -7.20 34.79
N LYS A 272 -32.44 -6.66 35.93
CA LYS A 272 -33.24 -6.63 37.17
C LYS A 272 -34.23 -5.45 37.23
N THR A 273 -34.07 -4.42 36.40
CA THR A 273 -34.96 -3.23 36.39
C THR A 273 -36.15 -3.34 35.44
N HIS A 274 -36.30 -4.41 34.66
CA HIS A 274 -37.41 -4.59 33.72
C HIS A 274 -38.51 -5.58 34.17
N ILE A 275 -38.52 -6.00 35.46
CA ILE A 275 -39.56 -6.90 36.02
C ILE A 275 -40.43 -6.23 37.09
N GLN A 276 -40.47 -4.90 37.15
CA GLN A 276 -41.46 -4.19 37.98
C GLN A 276 -41.95 -2.93 37.24
N SER A 277 -42.89 -3.15 36.32
CA SER A 277 -43.95 -2.20 35.96
C SER A 277 -44.96 -2.89 35.03
#